data_e639d9a4119cc5939d4da831db098f7e
#
_entry.id   e639d9a4119cc5939d4da831db098f7e
#
_cell.length_a   1.000
_cell.length_b   1.000
_cell.length_c   1.000
_cell.angle_alpha   90.00
_cell.angle_beta   90.00
_cell.angle_gamma   90.00
#
_symmetry.space_group_name_H-M   'P 1'
#
loop_
_entity.id
_entity.type
_entity.pdbx_description
1 polymer ?
#
loop_
_entity_poly.entity_id
_entity_poly.type
_entity_poly.pdbx_seq_one_letter_code
_entity_poly.pdbx_strand_id
1 'polypeptide(L)'
;MAGVVRVGDSHAGICDHGLECCPHNVTGTFIEGSPDVLVNGKGVVRQGDAVEHNCPHCGTGTAGGSDSTVLVNGKPTQRVGDKVVYEGGSGVATGGSGDVSAG
;
A
#
# COMPACT_ATOMS: atom_id res chain seq x y z
N MET A 1 -2.10 2.52 -17.15
CA MET A 1 -3.03 2.65 -16.00
C MET A 1 -2.93 1.40 -15.15
N ALA A 2 -3.02 1.54 -13.85
CA ALA A 2 -2.94 0.42 -12.91
C ALA A 2 -4.18 0.39 -12.03
N GLY A 3 -4.53 -0.80 -11.52
CA GLY A 3 -5.68 -0.99 -10.68
C GLY A 3 -5.57 -0.21 -9.37
N VAL A 4 -6.68 0.38 -8.94
CA VAL A 4 -6.75 1.12 -7.68
C VAL A 4 -6.67 0.15 -6.51
N VAL A 5 -5.83 0.44 -5.53
CA VAL A 5 -5.67 -0.35 -4.31
C VAL A 5 -6.79 -0.01 -3.33
N ARG A 6 -7.32 -1.04 -2.68
CA ARG A 6 -8.43 -0.91 -1.72
C ARG A 6 -8.04 -1.53 -0.40
N VAL A 7 -8.73 -1.15 0.67
CA VAL A 7 -8.56 -1.79 1.99
C VAL A 7 -8.72 -3.31 1.85
N GLY A 8 -7.76 -4.06 2.38
CA GLY A 8 -7.72 -5.52 2.27
C GLY A 8 -6.86 -6.04 1.13
N ASP A 9 -6.46 -5.18 0.20
CA ASP A 9 -5.57 -5.57 -0.88
C ASP A 9 -4.14 -5.73 -0.35
N SER A 10 -3.34 -6.52 -1.07
CA SER A 10 -2.03 -6.97 -0.60
C SER A 10 -0.88 -6.09 -1.06
N HIS A 11 0.19 -6.15 -0.31
CA HIS A 11 1.49 -5.58 -0.67
C HIS A 11 2.59 -6.57 -0.32
N ALA A 12 3.76 -6.39 -0.92
CA ALA A 12 4.93 -7.19 -0.65
C ALA A 12 6.19 -6.37 -0.85
N GLY A 13 7.23 -6.70 -0.12
CA GLY A 13 8.50 -6.01 -0.23
C GLY A 13 9.59 -6.68 0.57
N ILE A 14 10.63 -5.91 0.87
CA ILE A 14 11.79 -6.39 1.62
C ILE A 14 12.06 -5.40 2.75
N CYS A 15 12.29 -5.96 3.93
CA CYS A 15 12.69 -5.21 5.10
C CYS A 15 14.14 -5.56 5.42
N ASP A 16 14.96 -4.53 5.61
CA ASP A 16 16.35 -4.71 6.01
C ASP A 16 16.70 -3.63 7.03
N HIS A 17 16.72 -4.02 8.30
CA HIS A 17 17.03 -3.10 9.40
C HIS A 17 18.33 -3.49 10.13
N GLY A 18 19.20 -4.23 9.46
CA GLY A 18 20.52 -4.55 9.98
C GLY A 18 20.57 -5.65 11.03
N LEU A 19 19.48 -6.38 11.24
CA LEU A 19 19.42 -7.51 12.16
C LEU A 19 19.76 -8.80 11.42
N GLU A 20 20.08 -9.84 12.19
CA GLU A 20 20.43 -11.14 11.61
C GLU A 20 19.33 -11.76 10.76
N CYS A 21 18.08 -11.44 11.08
CA CYS A 21 16.93 -11.91 10.30
C CYS A 21 16.76 -11.20 8.97
N CYS A 22 17.58 -10.19 8.67
CA CYS A 22 17.39 -9.32 7.51
C CYS A 22 18.55 -9.45 6.53
N PRO A 23 18.30 -9.15 5.24
CA PRO A 23 17.01 -8.78 4.67
C PRO A 23 16.04 -9.96 4.62
N HIS A 24 14.74 -9.70 4.68
CA HIS A 24 13.73 -10.75 4.52
C HIS A 24 12.48 -10.21 3.83
N ASN A 25 11.70 -11.12 3.25
CA ASN A 25 10.48 -10.76 2.55
C ASN A 25 9.40 -10.34 3.54
N VAL A 26 8.66 -9.32 3.16
CA VAL A 26 7.54 -8.78 3.93
C VAL A 26 6.28 -8.83 3.08
N THR A 27 5.19 -9.31 3.64
CA THR A 27 3.89 -9.28 3.01
C THR A 27 2.86 -8.76 4.00
N GLY A 28 1.76 -8.22 3.48
CA GLY A 28 0.69 -7.76 4.35
C GLY A 28 -0.46 -7.17 3.54
N THR A 29 -1.31 -6.42 4.23
CA THR A 29 -2.50 -5.81 3.62
C THR A 29 -2.61 -4.34 3.97
N PHE A 30 -3.33 -3.61 3.11
CA PHE A 30 -3.70 -2.22 3.39
C PHE A 30 -4.88 -2.23 4.35
N ILE A 31 -4.76 -1.52 5.46
CA ILE A 31 -5.77 -1.53 6.54
C ILE A 31 -6.51 -0.22 6.69
N GLU A 32 -6.11 0.83 5.97
CA GLU A 32 -6.74 2.14 6.03
C GLU A 32 -7.03 2.64 4.62
N GLY A 33 -8.16 3.31 4.45
CA GLY A 33 -8.54 3.91 3.18
C GLY A 33 -9.61 4.96 3.37
N SER A 34 -10.10 5.50 2.26
CA SER A 34 -11.14 6.53 2.29
C SER A 34 -12.44 5.99 2.92
N PRO A 35 -13.04 6.74 3.84
CA PRO A 35 -14.37 6.39 4.33
C PRO A 35 -15.49 6.76 3.35
N ASP A 36 -15.21 7.61 2.37
CA ASP A 36 -16.21 8.21 1.48
C ASP A 36 -16.17 7.66 0.06
N VAL A 37 -14.99 7.26 -0.39
CA VAL A 37 -14.77 6.82 -1.77
C VAL A 37 -14.47 5.33 -1.76
N LEU A 38 -15.37 4.57 -2.34
CA LEU A 38 -15.29 3.10 -2.36
C LEU A 38 -15.11 2.60 -3.79
N VAL A 39 -14.31 1.54 -3.94
CA VAL A 39 -14.18 0.80 -5.18
C VAL A 39 -14.44 -0.67 -4.86
N ASN A 40 -15.41 -1.25 -5.55
CA ASN A 40 -15.87 -2.62 -5.30
C ASN A 40 -16.29 -2.82 -3.83
N GLY A 41 -16.88 -1.79 -3.22
CA GLY A 41 -17.37 -1.84 -1.84
C GLY A 41 -16.31 -1.67 -0.77
N LYS A 42 -15.07 -1.33 -1.13
CA LYS A 42 -13.94 -1.18 -0.21
C LYS A 42 -13.34 0.20 -0.33
N GLY A 43 -12.88 0.77 0.78
CA GLY A 43 -12.28 2.09 0.77
C GLY A 43 -11.03 2.16 -0.09
N VAL A 44 -10.91 3.22 -0.88
CA VAL A 44 -9.74 3.45 -1.74
C VAL A 44 -8.55 3.84 -0.86
N VAL A 45 -7.43 3.17 -1.04
CA VAL A 45 -6.19 3.47 -0.31
C VAL A 45 -5.53 4.70 -0.95
N ARG A 46 -5.05 5.60 -0.09
CA ARG A 46 -4.43 6.86 -0.49
C ARG A 46 -3.01 6.94 0.07
N GLN A 47 -2.22 7.83 -0.48
CA GLN A 47 -0.88 8.07 0.04
C GLN A 47 -0.93 8.39 1.54
N GLY A 48 -0.11 7.69 2.31
CA GLY A 48 -0.04 7.88 3.76
C GLY A 48 -0.96 6.99 4.56
N ASP A 49 -1.87 6.24 3.91
CA ASP A 49 -2.75 5.33 4.61
C ASP A 49 -1.98 4.13 5.17
N ALA A 50 -2.38 3.67 6.35
CA ALA A 50 -1.65 2.64 7.08
C ALA A 50 -1.77 1.26 6.43
N VAL A 51 -0.69 0.49 6.55
CA VAL A 51 -0.66 -0.92 6.15
C VAL A 51 -0.22 -1.77 7.34
N GLU A 52 -0.59 -3.04 7.33
CA GLU A 52 -0.01 -4.01 8.25
C GLU A 52 0.92 -4.93 7.47
N HIS A 53 1.86 -5.55 8.17
CA HIS A 53 2.80 -6.48 7.57
C HIS A 53 3.23 -7.53 8.61
N ASN A 54 3.89 -8.57 8.12
CA ASN A 54 4.28 -9.71 8.95
C ASN A 54 5.68 -9.60 9.56
N CYS A 55 6.35 -8.47 9.39
CA CYS A 55 7.69 -8.29 9.95
C CYS A 55 7.60 -7.78 11.40
N PRO A 56 8.12 -8.54 12.38
CA PRO A 56 8.04 -8.10 13.77
C PRO A 56 8.99 -6.94 14.09
N HIS A 57 9.90 -6.59 13.19
CA HIS A 57 10.93 -5.58 13.42
C HIS A 57 10.75 -4.31 12.61
N CYS A 58 9.85 -4.30 11.64
CA CYS A 58 9.72 -3.19 10.70
C CYS A 58 8.73 -2.11 11.15
N GLY A 59 8.21 -2.20 12.35
CA GLY A 59 7.29 -1.20 12.87
C GLY A 59 6.04 -1.05 12.04
N THR A 60 5.64 0.20 11.80
CA THR A 60 4.47 0.51 10.97
C THR A 60 4.88 0.77 9.53
N GLY A 61 3.92 0.65 8.62
CA GLY A 61 4.11 0.99 7.22
C GLY A 61 2.98 1.85 6.70
N THR A 62 3.24 2.52 5.59
CA THR A 62 2.24 3.36 4.93
C THR A 62 2.30 3.20 3.42
N ALA A 63 1.16 3.45 2.77
CA ALA A 63 1.11 3.55 1.32
C ALA A 63 1.98 4.74 0.90
N GLY A 64 2.95 4.50 0.04
CA GLY A 64 3.88 5.54 -0.41
C GLY A 64 3.28 6.47 -1.45
N GLY A 65 2.13 6.08 -2.02
CA GLY A 65 1.49 6.85 -3.06
C GLY A 65 2.22 6.77 -4.38
N SER A 66 1.81 7.61 -5.30
CA SER A 66 2.35 7.57 -6.66
C SER A 66 2.24 8.94 -7.30
N ASP A 67 2.59 8.99 -8.58
CA ASP A 67 2.39 10.17 -9.42
C ASP A 67 0.96 10.23 -9.99
N SER A 68 0.01 9.53 -9.38
CA SER A 68 -1.36 9.53 -9.85
C SER A 68 -1.94 10.95 -9.86
N THR A 69 -2.60 11.29 -10.94
CA THR A 69 -3.34 12.56 -11.04
C THR A 69 -4.72 12.47 -10.41
N VAL A 70 -5.13 11.26 -10.02
CA VAL A 70 -6.41 11.04 -9.35
C VAL A 70 -6.23 11.21 -7.85
N LEU A 71 -6.96 12.14 -7.28
CA LEU A 71 -6.91 12.40 -5.84
C LEU A 71 -8.19 11.91 -5.17
N VAL A 72 -8.02 11.32 -3.99
CA VAL A 72 -9.13 10.94 -3.12
C VAL A 72 -8.91 11.62 -1.78
N ASN A 73 -9.87 12.44 -1.38
CA ASN A 73 -9.76 13.26 -0.17
C ASN A 73 -8.48 14.12 -0.17
N GLY A 74 -8.08 14.60 -1.36
CA GLY A 74 -6.91 15.46 -1.52
C GLY A 74 -5.57 14.74 -1.55
N LYS A 75 -5.56 13.41 -1.58
CA LYS A 75 -4.34 12.59 -1.58
C LYS A 75 -4.29 11.73 -2.83
N PRO A 76 -3.10 11.53 -3.44
CA PRO A 76 -2.97 10.63 -4.59
C PRO A 76 -3.42 9.21 -4.24
N THR A 77 -4.13 8.56 -5.16
CA THR A 77 -4.53 7.16 -4.97
C THR A 77 -3.33 6.24 -5.05
N GLN A 78 -3.37 5.18 -4.24
CA GLN A 78 -2.42 4.07 -4.35
C GLN A 78 -2.88 3.13 -5.47
N ARG A 79 -1.94 2.69 -6.30
CA ARG A 79 -2.20 1.78 -7.43
C ARG A 79 -1.33 0.54 -7.30
N VAL A 80 -1.73 -0.53 -7.99
CA VAL A 80 -0.88 -1.73 -8.09
C VAL A 80 0.48 -1.34 -8.66
N GLY A 81 1.55 -1.76 -8.01
CA GLY A 81 2.92 -1.41 -8.38
C GLY A 81 3.45 -0.16 -7.71
N ASP A 82 2.60 0.62 -7.05
CA ASP A 82 3.05 1.82 -6.34
C ASP A 82 3.73 1.45 -5.03
N LYS A 83 4.64 2.33 -4.60
CA LYS A 83 5.51 2.12 -3.46
C LYS A 83 4.75 2.00 -2.15
N VAL A 84 5.22 1.10 -1.30
CA VAL A 84 4.82 1.00 0.11
C VAL A 84 6.08 1.21 0.95
N VAL A 85 5.97 2.02 1.99
CA VAL A 85 7.11 2.36 2.85
C VAL A 85 6.95 1.68 4.20
N TYR A 86 7.98 0.94 4.60
CA TYR A 86 8.09 0.33 5.93
C TYR A 86 9.19 1.02 6.73
N GLU A 87 9.17 0.89 8.04
CA GLU A 87 10.26 1.37 8.89
C GLU A 87 11.48 0.44 8.77
N GLY A 88 12.28 0.57 7.78
CA GLY A 88 13.44 -0.27 7.54
C GLY A 88 13.39 -1.00 6.22
N GLY A 89 12.41 -0.66 5.38
CA GLY A 89 12.33 -1.28 4.07
C GLY A 89 11.31 -0.63 3.17
N SER A 90 11.06 -1.26 2.06
CA SER A 90 10.07 -0.79 1.11
C SER A 90 9.51 -1.95 0.29
N GLY A 91 8.34 -1.73 -0.28
CA GLY A 91 7.69 -2.71 -1.13
C GLY A 91 6.80 -2.04 -2.15
N VAL A 92 5.92 -2.83 -2.73
CA VAL A 92 4.96 -2.36 -3.73
C VAL A 92 3.59 -2.99 -3.47
N ALA A 93 2.54 -2.29 -3.88
CA ALA A 93 1.21 -2.85 -3.88
C ALA A 93 1.12 -3.95 -4.93
N THR A 94 0.63 -5.13 -4.53
CA THR A 94 0.54 -6.30 -5.40
C THR A 94 -0.88 -6.67 -5.78
N GLY A 95 -1.87 -6.18 -5.04
CA GLY A 95 -3.29 -6.41 -5.32
C GLY A 95 -4.04 -5.11 -5.47
N GLY A 96 -5.09 -5.13 -6.27
CA GLY A 96 -5.94 -3.99 -6.51
C GLY A 96 -7.17 -4.37 -7.31
N SER A 97 -7.99 -3.36 -7.65
CA SER A 97 -9.18 -3.59 -8.46
C SER A 97 -8.83 -4.07 -9.85
N GLY A 98 -9.55 -5.09 -10.32
CA GLY A 98 -9.49 -5.50 -11.72
C GLY A 98 -10.38 -4.65 -12.62
N ASP A 99 -11.26 -3.83 -12.05
CA ASP A 99 -12.29 -3.08 -12.77
C ASP A 99 -12.04 -1.59 -12.81
N VAL A 100 -11.36 -1.04 -11.81
CA VAL A 100 -11.16 0.41 -11.69
C VAL A 100 -9.66 0.71 -11.66
N SER A 101 -9.24 1.58 -12.56
CA SER A 101 -7.83 1.98 -12.70
C SER A 101 -7.68 3.48 -12.51
N ALA A 102 -6.48 3.92 -12.12
CA ALA A 102 -6.13 5.32 -11.99
C ALA A 102 -4.88 5.61 -12.82
N GLY A 103 -4.88 6.77 -13.41
CA GLY A 103 -3.75 7.24 -14.22
C GLY A 103 -2.66 7.94 -13.44
#